data_5d7b7925946535cc623f0fd5de71cecc
#
_entry.id   5d7b7925946535cc623f0fd5de71cecc
#
_cell.length_a   1.000
_cell.length_b   1.000
_cell.length_c   1.000
_cell.angle_alpha   90.00
_cell.angle_beta   90.00
_cell.angle_gamma   90.00
#
_symmetry.space_group_name_H-M   'P 1'
#
loop_
_entity.id
_entity.type
_entity.pdbx_description
1 polymer ?
#
loop_
_entity_poly.entity_id
_entity_poly.type
_entity_poly.pdbx_seq_one_letter_code
_entity_poly.pdbx_strand_id
1 'polypeptide(L)'
;MCEYCLIHEEDTFFGLEVDHIIAEKHGGETKLENLCCACLTCNRYKGSDIATLDKETRALVRLFDPRFDVWAAHFELEGASIVGKTKVGEATVRLLKLNLEERLLERGILQSLGRYQGNQE
;
A
#
# COMPACT_ATOMS: atom_id res chain seq x y z
N MET A 1 5.27 -8.86 5.66
CA MET A 1 4.75 -7.51 5.86
C MET A 1 3.77 -7.13 4.77
N CYS A 2 2.93 -6.14 5.04
CA CYS A 2 2.03 -5.61 4.02
C CYS A 2 2.86 -4.99 2.90
N GLU A 3 2.58 -5.35 1.65
CA GLU A 3 3.37 -4.88 0.52
C GLU A 3 2.99 -3.47 0.06
N TYR A 4 1.96 -2.88 0.66
CA TYR A 4 1.58 -1.50 0.39
C TYR A 4 2.08 -0.54 1.48
N CYS A 5 1.73 -0.77 2.74
CA CYS A 5 2.09 0.15 3.83
C CYS A 5 3.28 -0.31 4.67
N LEU A 6 3.84 -1.47 4.39
CA LEU A 6 5.03 -2.02 5.03
C LEU A 6 4.88 -2.39 6.52
N ILE A 7 3.67 -2.41 7.05
CA ILE A 7 3.48 -2.86 8.43
C ILE A 7 3.82 -4.34 8.54
N HIS A 8 4.47 -4.72 9.62
CA HIS A 8 4.84 -6.12 9.87
C HIS A 8 3.62 -6.91 10.31
N GLU A 9 3.57 -8.17 9.94
CA GLU A 9 2.46 -9.05 10.32
C GLU A 9 2.24 -9.10 11.82
N GLU A 10 3.33 -9.14 12.59
CA GLU A 10 3.28 -9.21 14.05
C GLU A 10 2.65 -7.98 14.69
N ASP A 11 2.62 -6.86 13.97
CA ASP A 11 2.10 -5.59 14.49
C ASP A 11 0.70 -5.28 13.99
N THR A 12 0.08 -6.20 13.26
CA THR A 12 -1.32 -6.07 12.85
C THR A 12 -2.21 -6.88 13.78
N PHE A 13 -3.41 -6.37 14.01
CA PHE A 13 -4.37 -7.09 14.87
C PHE A 13 -4.88 -8.37 14.19
N PHE A 14 -5.14 -8.30 12.89
CA PHE A 14 -5.73 -9.41 12.13
C PHE A 14 -4.73 -10.15 11.24
N GLY A 15 -3.45 -9.81 11.30
CA GLY A 15 -2.44 -10.38 10.44
C GLY A 15 -2.52 -9.85 9.01
N LEU A 16 -1.94 -10.59 8.08
CA LEU A 16 -1.96 -10.23 6.66
C LEU A 16 -2.83 -11.21 5.89
N GLU A 17 -3.38 -10.73 4.78
CA GLU A 17 -4.17 -11.55 3.87
C GLU A 17 -3.46 -11.63 2.52
N VAL A 18 -3.61 -12.78 1.84
CA VAL A 18 -3.18 -12.90 0.45
C VAL A 18 -4.32 -12.37 -0.41
N ASP A 19 -4.02 -11.43 -1.27
CA ASP A 19 -5.03 -10.77 -2.09
C ASP A 19 -4.61 -10.74 -3.55
N HIS A 20 -5.60 -10.67 -4.44
CA HIS A 20 -5.36 -10.50 -5.87
C HIS A 20 -5.01 -9.04 -6.16
N ILE A 21 -3.91 -8.82 -6.90
CA ILE A 21 -3.54 -7.48 -7.33
C ILE A 21 -4.58 -6.96 -8.32
N ILE A 22 -4.92 -7.79 -9.30
CA ILE A 22 -6.06 -7.58 -10.20
C ILE A 22 -7.14 -8.57 -9.79
N ALA A 23 -8.29 -8.05 -9.36
CA ALA A 23 -9.39 -8.88 -8.89
C ALA A 23 -9.91 -9.81 -9.98
N GLU A 24 -10.45 -10.96 -9.57
CA GLU A 24 -10.98 -11.95 -10.49
C GLU A 24 -12.07 -11.36 -11.40
N LYS A 25 -12.89 -10.47 -10.89
CA LYS A 25 -13.93 -9.84 -11.69
C LYS A 25 -13.39 -8.95 -12.81
N HIS A 26 -12.11 -8.57 -12.74
CA HIS A 26 -11.43 -7.82 -13.79
C HIS A 26 -10.54 -8.72 -14.65
N GLY A 27 -10.68 -10.04 -14.51
CA GLY A 27 -9.90 -10.99 -15.28
C GLY A 27 -8.60 -11.42 -14.63
N GLY A 28 -8.37 -11.02 -13.37
CA GLY A 28 -7.17 -11.44 -12.66
C GLY A 28 -7.16 -12.93 -12.37
N GLU A 29 -6.00 -13.56 -12.53
CA GLU A 29 -5.83 -14.98 -12.27
C GLU A 29 -5.23 -15.21 -10.88
N THR A 30 -5.44 -16.43 -10.36
CA THR A 30 -4.84 -16.84 -9.08
C THR A 30 -3.47 -17.42 -9.39
N LYS A 31 -2.49 -16.54 -9.55
CA LYS A 31 -1.09 -16.88 -9.85
C LYS A 31 -0.19 -16.02 -9.00
N LEU A 32 1.03 -16.50 -8.74
CA LEU A 32 1.99 -15.77 -7.90
C LEU A 32 2.21 -14.34 -8.36
N GLU A 33 2.28 -14.11 -9.66
CA GLU A 33 2.50 -12.77 -10.22
C GLU A 33 1.30 -11.83 -10.03
N ASN A 34 0.16 -12.36 -9.57
CA ASN A 34 -1.04 -11.57 -9.30
C ASN A 34 -1.49 -11.63 -7.84
N LEU A 35 -0.65 -12.14 -6.96
CA LEU A 35 -0.97 -12.24 -5.54
C LEU A 35 0.02 -11.43 -4.71
N CYS A 36 -0.47 -10.82 -3.64
CA CYS A 36 0.36 -10.08 -2.71
C CYS A 36 -0.15 -10.25 -1.28
N CYS A 37 0.68 -9.88 -0.32
CA CYS A 37 0.28 -9.83 1.08
C CYS A 37 -0.13 -8.40 1.43
N ALA A 38 -1.31 -8.25 2.01
CA ALA A 38 -1.84 -6.94 2.38
C ALA A 38 -2.46 -6.99 3.77
N CYS A 39 -2.30 -5.91 4.53
CA CYS A 39 -3.00 -5.80 5.80
C CYS A 39 -4.49 -5.54 5.54
N LEU A 40 -5.32 -5.78 6.55
CA LEU A 40 -6.77 -5.62 6.43
C LEU A 40 -7.16 -4.22 5.95
N THR A 41 -6.50 -3.20 6.47
CA THR A 41 -6.83 -1.81 6.13
C THR A 41 -6.53 -1.50 4.66
N CYS A 42 -5.33 -1.86 4.20
CA CYS A 42 -4.97 -1.65 2.79
C CYS A 42 -5.89 -2.44 1.86
N ASN A 43 -6.17 -3.69 2.23
CA ASN A 43 -7.04 -4.55 1.44
C ASN A 43 -8.45 -3.96 1.34
N ARG A 44 -8.97 -3.49 2.46
CA ARG A 44 -10.31 -2.90 2.51
C ARG A 44 -10.43 -1.67 1.61
N TYR A 45 -9.48 -0.73 1.72
CA TYR A 45 -9.55 0.51 0.93
C TYR A 45 -9.26 0.29 -0.55
N LYS A 46 -8.39 -0.65 -0.86
CA LYS A 46 -8.13 -0.99 -2.26
C LYS A 46 -9.34 -1.70 -2.88
N GLY A 47 -9.92 -2.65 -2.17
CA GLY A 47 -11.01 -3.45 -2.72
C GLY A 47 -10.59 -4.08 -4.05
N SER A 48 -11.43 -3.96 -5.06
CA SER A 48 -11.15 -4.47 -6.40
C SER A 48 -10.59 -3.40 -7.34
N ASP A 49 -10.25 -2.23 -6.84
CA ASP A 49 -9.76 -1.14 -7.68
C ASP A 49 -8.38 -1.45 -8.24
N ILE A 50 -8.16 -1.06 -9.49
CA ILE A 50 -6.87 -1.22 -10.18
C ILE A 50 -6.32 0.12 -10.64
N ALA A 51 -7.12 1.18 -10.55
CA ALA A 51 -6.74 2.51 -11.01
C ALA A 51 -7.66 3.55 -10.36
N THR A 52 -7.22 4.81 -10.38
CA THR A 52 -8.05 5.93 -9.97
C THR A 52 -7.64 7.16 -10.78
N LEU A 53 -8.39 8.24 -10.65
CA LEU A 53 -8.11 9.46 -11.41
C LEU A 53 -7.03 10.29 -10.73
N ASP A 54 -6.12 10.85 -11.54
CA ASP A 54 -5.18 11.84 -11.05
C ASP A 54 -5.96 13.07 -10.60
N LYS A 55 -5.54 13.62 -9.45
CA LYS A 55 -6.28 14.72 -8.83
C LYS A 55 -6.28 15.99 -9.66
N GLU A 56 -5.19 16.25 -10.36
CA GLU A 56 -5.03 17.48 -11.14
C GLU A 56 -5.43 17.31 -12.60
N THR A 57 -4.90 16.28 -13.25
CA THR A 57 -5.11 16.08 -14.69
C THR A 57 -6.39 15.33 -15.03
N ARG A 58 -6.96 14.62 -14.04
CA ARG A 58 -8.13 13.75 -14.20
C ARG A 58 -7.87 12.57 -15.12
N ALA A 59 -6.61 12.33 -15.46
CA ALA A 59 -6.23 11.14 -16.21
C ALA A 59 -6.32 9.90 -15.31
N LEU A 60 -6.63 8.77 -15.91
CA LEU A 60 -6.68 7.51 -15.20
C LEU A 60 -5.24 7.04 -14.89
N VAL A 61 -4.97 6.71 -13.62
CA VAL A 61 -3.66 6.27 -13.17
C VAL A 61 -3.79 4.92 -12.51
N ARG A 62 -2.98 3.95 -12.94
CA ARG A 62 -2.97 2.63 -12.31
C ARG A 62 -2.41 2.71 -10.89
N LEU A 63 -2.77 1.73 -10.07
CA LEU A 63 -2.22 1.61 -8.71
C LEU A 63 -0.87 0.89 -8.74
N PHE A 64 -0.13 1.04 -7.64
CA PHE A 64 1.11 0.31 -7.41
C PHE A 64 0.86 -1.19 -7.46
N ASP A 65 1.73 -1.92 -8.18
CA ASP A 65 1.66 -3.37 -8.32
C ASP A 65 2.86 -3.99 -7.59
N PRO A 66 2.63 -4.64 -6.42
CA PRO A 66 3.73 -5.18 -5.61
C PRO A 66 4.58 -6.24 -6.32
N ARG A 67 4.08 -6.87 -7.37
CA ARG A 67 4.87 -7.88 -8.11
C ARG A 67 5.70 -7.27 -9.22
N PHE A 68 5.20 -6.20 -9.83
CA PHE A 68 5.85 -5.58 -10.99
C PHE A 68 6.70 -4.38 -10.60
N ASP A 69 6.23 -3.58 -9.66
CA ASP A 69 6.89 -2.33 -9.27
C ASP A 69 7.82 -2.53 -8.07
N VAL A 70 8.77 -1.60 -7.91
CA VAL A 70 9.62 -1.53 -6.72
C VAL A 70 9.08 -0.43 -5.82
N TRP A 71 8.84 -0.75 -4.55
CA TRP A 71 8.21 0.19 -3.61
C TRP A 71 8.96 1.52 -3.55
N ALA A 72 10.27 1.48 -3.37
CA ALA A 72 11.09 2.69 -3.23
C ALA A 72 11.13 3.56 -4.49
N ALA A 73 10.72 3.01 -5.63
CA ALA A 73 10.61 3.80 -6.86
C ALA A 73 9.37 4.70 -6.85
N HIS A 74 8.36 4.33 -6.08
CA HIS A 74 7.06 5.02 -6.10
C HIS A 74 6.73 5.71 -4.78
N PHE A 75 7.41 5.36 -3.70
CA PHE A 75 7.11 5.88 -2.37
C PHE A 75 8.37 6.19 -1.59
N GLU A 76 8.22 7.03 -0.59
CA GLU A 76 9.26 7.27 0.42
C GLU A 76 8.58 7.64 1.74
N LEU A 77 9.32 7.50 2.83
CA LEU A 77 8.83 7.90 4.13
C LEU A 77 9.32 9.31 4.47
N GLU A 78 8.38 10.15 4.91
CA GLU A 78 8.69 11.44 5.53
C GLU A 78 8.12 11.37 6.94
N GLY A 79 8.98 11.08 7.91
CA GLY A 79 8.49 10.76 9.25
C GLY A 79 7.62 9.52 9.16
N ALA A 80 6.39 9.61 9.67
CA ALA A 80 5.44 8.51 9.60
C ALA A 80 4.61 8.52 8.32
N SER A 81 4.70 9.56 7.50
CA SER A 81 3.94 9.67 6.26
C SER A 81 4.57 8.85 5.13
N ILE A 82 3.74 8.19 4.36
CA ILE A 82 4.16 7.55 3.11
C ILE A 82 3.83 8.52 2.00
N VAL A 83 4.86 8.98 1.29
CA VAL A 83 4.72 9.98 0.24
C VAL A 83 4.90 9.33 -1.12
N GLY A 84 4.00 9.64 -2.06
CA GLY A 84 4.13 9.16 -3.43
C GLY A 84 5.15 9.99 -4.20
N LYS A 85 6.11 9.31 -4.82
CA LYS A 85 7.16 9.94 -5.64
C LYS A 85 6.78 10.00 -7.11
N THR A 86 5.75 9.27 -7.51
CA THR A 86 5.27 9.18 -8.89
C THR A 86 3.75 9.33 -8.88
N LYS A 87 3.17 9.49 -10.06
CA LYS A 87 1.70 9.53 -10.16
C LYS A 87 1.08 8.22 -9.67
N VAL A 88 1.71 7.09 -9.95
CA VAL A 88 1.28 5.78 -9.44
C VAL A 88 1.32 5.77 -7.91
N GLY A 89 2.42 6.24 -7.32
CA GLY A 89 2.55 6.32 -5.86
C GLY A 89 1.52 7.25 -5.24
N GLU A 90 1.34 8.44 -5.80
CA GLU A 90 0.37 9.41 -5.29
C GLU A 90 -1.06 8.86 -5.34
N ALA A 91 -1.42 8.22 -6.45
CA ALA A 91 -2.74 7.62 -6.60
C ALA A 91 -2.97 6.52 -5.54
N THR A 92 -1.96 5.69 -5.33
CA THR A 92 -2.04 4.59 -4.37
C THR A 92 -2.15 5.10 -2.93
N VAL A 93 -1.33 6.10 -2.56
CA VAL A 93 -1.39 6.73 -1.23
C VAL A 93 -2.80 7.25 -0.95
N ARG A 94 -3.37 7.92 -1.93
CA ARG A 94 -4.69 8.54 -1.77
C ARG A 94 -5.80 7.49 -1.68
N LEU A 95 -5.82 6.54 -2.61
CA LEU A 95 -6.90 5.54 -2.67
C LEU A 95 -6.89 4.62 -1.47
N LEU A 96 -5.71 4.12 -1.08
CA LEU A 96 -5.57 3.23 0.06
C LEU A 96 -5.55 3.98 1.39
N LYS A 97 -5.63 5.30 1.36
CA LYS A 97 -5.65 6.13 2.57
C LYS A 97 -4.50 5.78 3.51
N LEU A 98 -3.29 5.75 2.95
CA LEU A 98 -2.11 5.32 3.70
C LEU A 98 -1.75 6.27 4.85
N ASN A 99 -2.22 7.51 4.79
CA ASN A 99 -1.88 8.53 5.78
C ASN A 99 -3.07 9.04 6.59
N LEU A 100 -4.09 8.20 6.82
CA LEU A 100 -5.13 8.53 7.78
C LEU A 100 -4.49 8.78 9.14
N GLU A 101 -5.07 9.66 9.92
CA GLU A 101 -4.51 10.08 11.20
C GLU A 101 -4.16 8.89 12.10
N GLU A 102 -5.07 7.92 12.24
CA GLU A 102 -4.83 6.74 13.05
C GLU A 102 -3.71 5.86 12.49
N ARG A 103 -3.52 5.86 11.18
CA ARG A 103 -2.43 5.11 10.56
C ARG A 103 -1.08 5.80 10.75
N LEU A 104 -1.06 7.12 10.71
CA LEU A 104 0.15 7.89 11.01
C LEU A 104 0.57 7.69 12.46
N LEU A 105 -0.39 7.73 13.38
CA LEU A 105 -0.13 7.52 14.79
C LEU A 105 0.47 6.14 15.05
N GLU A 106 -0.16 5.10 14.51
CA GLU A 106 0.31 3.73 14.64
C GLU A 106 1.71 3.56 14.08
N ARG A 107 1.93 4.06 12.87
CA ARG A 107 3.23 3.95 12.21
C ARG A 107 4.31 4.69 12.99
N GLY A 108 3.98 5.89 13.50
CA GLY A 108 4.91 6.66 14.31
C GLY A 108 5.33 5.92 15.58
N ILE A 109 4.37 5.28 16.25
CA ILE A 109 4.66 4.48 17.45
C ILE A 109 5.57 3.30 17.08
N LEU A 110 5.26 2.58 16.01
CA LEU A 110 6.07 1.44 15.58
C LEU A 110 7.49 1.88 15.21
N GLN A 111 7.62 3.04 14.57
CA GLN A 111 8.93 3.59 14.26
C GLN A 111 9.73 3.88 15.53
N SER A 112 9.08 4.46 16.53
CA SER A 112 9.75 4.80 17.79
C SER A 112 10.21 3.54 18.57
N LEU A 113 9.55 2.41 18.32
CA LEU A 113 9.91 1.14 18.94
C LEU A 113 10.90 0.33 18.09
N GLY A 114 11.31 0.86 16.95
CA GLY A 114 12.19 0.15 16.02
C GLY A 114 11.53 -1.03 15.34
N ARG A 115 10.21 -1.04 15.27
CA ARG A 115 9.43 -2.17 14.72
C ARG A 115 8.90 -1.93 13.32
N TYR A 116 9.21 -0.80 12.73
CA TYR A 116 8.74 -0.50 11.38
C TYR A 116 9.90 -0.59 10.41
N GLN A 117 9.77 -1.41 9.38
CA GLN A 117 10.86 -1.75 8.48
C GLN A 117 11.53 -0.55 7.82
N GLY A 118 10.76 0.44 7.40
CA GLY A 118 11.31 1.64 6.78
C GLY A 118 12.21 2.44 7.69
N ASN A 119 12.23 2.14 8.98
CA ASN A 119 12.99 2.83 9.99
C ASN A 119 14.35 2.18 10.27
N GLN A 120 14.70 1.14 9.54
CA GLN A 120 15.90 0.34 9.78
C GLN A 120 17.10 0.76 8.94
N GLU A 121 16.97 1.82 8.19
CA GLU A 121 18.03 2.29 7.31
C GLU A 121 18.93 3.33 7.93
#